data_0e5a5de4b287abccf394cd9d23749c0e
#
_entry.id   0e5a5de4b287abccf394cd9d23749c0e
#
_cell.length_a   1.000
_cell.length_b   1.000
_cell.length_c   1.000
_cell.angle_alpha   90.00
_cell.angle_beta   90.00
_cell.angle_gamma   90.00
#
_symmetry.space_group_name_H-M   'P 1'
#
loop_
_entity.id
_entity.type
_entity.pdbx_description
1 polymer ?
#
loop_
_entity_poly.entity_id
_entity_poly.type
_entity_poly.pdbx_seq_one_letter_code
_entity_poly.pdbx_strand_id
1 'polypeptide(L)'
;MAEFEFSIIASGLEPDSDTAIDRFFEAGCDDATIAFTRGVFVLAFCRTAASFEDAVTSAIAQVREAGARVERIEPDCLVSLAEIAERAGLSRAAPSLYAQGKRGSGFPRPIARFTTNSPLYDWHEVALWLHDKGDVDASIIEQAVFIKAMNETLGKALAAQ
;
A
#
# COMPACT_ATOMS: atom_id res chain seq x y z
N MET A 1 4.30 17.11 -12.64
CA MET A 1 3.40 16.08 -12.11
C MET A 1 4.00 14.73 -12.38
N ALA A 2 3.76 13.79 -11.48
CA ALA A 2 4.26 12.44 -11.59
C ALA A 2 3.10 11.44 -11.55
N GLU A 3 3.38 10.22 -11.99
CA GLU A 3 2.42 9.13 -12.00
C GLU A 3 2.66 8.23 -10.80
N PHE A 4 1.60 7.88 -10.09
CA PHE A 4 1.68 7.08 -8.86
C PHE A 4 0.78 5.86 -8.97
N GLU A 5 1.30 4.73 -8.53
CA GLU A 5 0.58 3.46 -8.50
C GLU A 5 0.23 3.09 -7.06
N PHE A 6 -1.02 2.76 -6.83
CA PHE A 6 -1.53 2.29 -5.55
C PHE A 6 -2.89 1.64 -5.77
N SER A 7 -3.37 0.89 -4.78
CA SER A 7 -4.71 0.29 -4.85
C SER A 7 -5.54 0.74 -3.66
N ILE A 8 -6.83 0.96 -3.90
CA ILE A 8 -7.82 1.20 -2.85
C ILE A 8 -8.68 -0.05 -2.72
N ILE A 9 -8.82 -0.54 -1.50
CA ILE A 9 -9.73 -1.63 -1.17
C ILE A 9 -11.02 -1.00 -0.67
N ALA A 10 -12.13 -1.32 -1.32
CA ALA A 10 -13.43 -0.70 -1.07
C ALA A 10 -14.54 -1.72 -0.91
N SER A 11 -15.57 -1.36 -0.14
CA SER A 11 -16.75 -2.20 0.11
C SER A 11 -18.01 -1.34 0.14
N GLY A 12 -19.15 -1.96 0.40
CA GLY A 12 -20.41 -1.23 0.62
C GLY A 12 -21.25 -1.02 -0.63
N LEU A 13 -20.77 -1.43 -1.80
CA LEU A 13 -21.58 -1.48 -3.02
C LEU A 13 -21.93 -2.93 -3.34
N GLU A 14 -23.08 -3.12 -3.98
CA GLU A 14 -23.48 -4.45 -4.44
C GLU A 14 -22.46 -4.98 -5.46
N PRO A 15 -22.14 -6.27 -5.40
CA PRO A 15 -21.14 -6.86 -6.29
C PRO A 15 -21.62 -7.04 -7.74
N ASP A 16 -22.79 -6.51 -8.09
CA ASP A 16 -23.22 -6.42 -9.48
C ASP A 16 -22.25 -5.50 -10.20
N SER A 17 -21.31 -6.13 -10.88
CA SER A 17 -20.09 -5.52 -11.36
C SER A 17 -20.30 -4.34 -12.29
N ASP A 18 -21.29 -4.39 -13.17
CA ASP A 18 -21.47 -3.35 -14.18
C ASP A 18 -21.92 -2.04 -13.53
N THR A 19 -22.89 -2.10 -12.62
CA THR A 19 -23.40 -0.90 -11.93
C THR A 19 -22.34 -0.28 -11.02
N ALA A 20 -21.62 -1.11 -10.27
CA ALA A 20 -20.55 -0.63 -9.37
C ALA A 20 -19.41 0.02 -10.17
N ILE A 21 -18.95 -0.62 -11.24
CA ILE A 21 -17.90 -0.10 -12.10
C ILE A 21 -18.32 1.24 -12.71
N ASP A 22 -19.54 1.35 -13.19
CA ASP A 22 -20.07 2.60 -13.73
C ASP A 22 -20.06 3.71 -12.69
N ARG A 23 -20.45 3.42 -11.45
CA ARG A 23 -20.41 4.40 -10.36
C ARG A 23 -18.99 4.91 -10.09
N PHE A 24 -18.01 4.01 -10.07
CA PHE A 24 -16.63 4.40 -9.87
C PHE A 24 -16.13 5.27 -11.02
N PHE A 25 -16.42 4.91 -12.26
CA PHE A 25 -16.00 5.70 -13.42
C PHE A 25 -16.65 7.08 -13.45
N GLU A 26 -17.94 7.15 -13.16
CA GLU A 26 -18.66 8.43 -13.10
C GLU A 26 -18.13 9.35 -12.00
N ALA A 27 -17.61 8.77 -10.91
CA ALA A 27 -17.02 9.54 -9.83
C ALA A 27 -15.58 9.99 -10.11
N GLY A 28 -14.97 9.55 -11.22
CA GLY A 28 -13.63 9.96 -11.62
C GLY A 28 -12.55 8.90 -11.49
N CYS A 29 -12.91 7.65 -11.22
CA CYS A 29 -11.96 6.55 -11.07
C CYS A 29 -11.66 5.85 -12.41
N ASP A 30 -11.59 6.62 -13.49
CA ASP A 30 -11.35 6.10 -14.83
C ASP A 30 -9.87 5.75 -15.10
N ASP A 31 -8.97 6.16 -14.20
CA ASP A 31 -7.57 5.79 -14.20
C ASP A 31 -7.26 4.56 -13.30
N ALA A 32 -8.31 3.81 -12.95
CA ALA A 32 -8.19 2.60 -12.15
C ALA A 32 -8.66 1.37 -12.92
N THR A 33 -7.99 0.25 -12.69
CA THR A 33 -8.49 -1.06 -13.06
C THR A 33 -9.26 -1.61 -11.86
N ILE A 34 -10.51 -2.03 -12.08
CA ILE A 34 -11.41 -2.42 -11.00
C ILE A 34 -11.73 -3.90 -11.06
N ALA A 35 -11.53 -4.61 -9.94
CA ALA A 35 -11.88 -6.01 -9.80
C ALA A 35 -12.66 -6.23 -8.51
N PHE A 36 -13.56 -7.19 -8.51
CA PHE A 36 -14.22 -7.66 -7.29
C PHE A 36 -13.65 -9.02 -6.93
N THR A 37 -13.08 -9.13 -5.75
CA THR A 37 -12.45 -10.37 -5.28
C THR A 37 -12.51 -10.46 -3.76
N ARG A 38 -12.73 -11.67 -3.25
CA ARG A 38 -12.73 -11.94 -1.81
C ARG A 38 -13.65 -11.02 -1.01
N GLY A 39 -14.77 -10.58 -1.61
CA GLY A 39 -15.77 -9.76 -0.96
C GLY A 39 -15.53 -8.27 -1.00
N VAL A 40 -14.52 -7.81 -1.70
CA VAL A 40 -14.19 -6.39 -1.81
C VAL A 40 -13.91 -5.98 -3.24
N PHE A 41 -14.01 -4.67 -3.51
CA PHE A 41 -13.52 -4.09 -4.76
C PHE A 41 -12.06 -3.68 -4.57
N VAL A 42 -11.24 -4.04 -5.55
CA VAL A 42 -9.84 -3.58 -5.63
C VAL A 42 -9.74 -2.62 -6.80
N LEU A 43 -9.46 -1.35 -6.51
CA LEU A 43 -9.26 -0.32 -7.52
C LEU A 43 -7.77 -0.04 -7.62
N ALA A 44 -7.14 -0.57 -8.66
CA ALA A 44 -5.71 -0.38 -8.90
C ALA A 44 -5.51 0.88 -9.74
N PHE A 45 -5.05 1.95 -9.11
CA PHE A 45 -4.87 3.26 -9.73
C PHE A 45 -3.48 3.41 -10.33
N CYS A 46 -3.43 4.11 -11.46
CA CYS A 46 -2.22 4.69 -12.01
C CYS A 46 -2.55 6.16 -12.25
N ARG A 47 -2.29 7.01 -11.26
CA ARG A 47 -2.80 8.38 -11.23
C ARG A 47 -1.69 9.42 -11.32
N THR A 48 -1.87 10.38 -12.22
CA THR A 48 -1.01 11.55 -12.32
C THR A 48 -1.47 12.60 -11.32
N ALA A 49 -0.55 13.09 -10.49
CA ALA A 49 -0.84 14.11 -9.49
C ALA A 49 0.43 14.88 -9.13
N ALA A 50 0.28 15.97 -8.40
CA ALA A 50 1.40 16.78 -7.93
C ALA A 50 2.24 16.05 -6.87
N SER A 51 1.59 15.18 -6.07
CA SER A 51 2.24 14.39 -5.03
C SER A 51 1.52 13.05 -4.83
N PHE A 52 2.19 12.12 -4.17
CA PHE A 52 1.57 10.85 -3.78
C PHE A 52 0.36 11.08 -2.87
N GLU A 53 0.50 11.98 -1.90
CA GLU A 53 -0.61 12.34 -1.01
C GLU A 53 -1.82 12.85 -1.79
N ASP A 54 -1.60 13.76 -2.76
CA ASP A 54 -2.69 14.27 -3.59
C ASP A 54 -3.34 13.17 -4.43
N ALA A 55 -2.55 12.25 -4.98
CA ALA A 55 -3.06 11.13 -5.75
C ALA A 55 -3.98 10.25 -4.90
N VAL A 56 -3.54 9.88 -3.71
CA VAL A 56 -4.32 8.99 -2.82
C VAL A 56 -5.55 9.69 -2.26
N THR A 57 -5.41 10.92 -1.78
CA THR A 57 -6.56 11.64 -1.17
C THR A 57 -7.64 11.94 -2.19
N SER A 58 -7.28 12.31 -3.41
CA SER A 58 -8.27 12.53 -4.48
C SER A 58 -8.98 11.24 -4.86
N ALA A 59 -8.25 10.13 -4.93
CA ALA A 59 -8.84 8.83 -5.23
C ALA A 59 -9.80 8.37 -4.13
N ILE A 60 -9.43 8.54 -2.86
CA ILE A 60 -10.30 8.23 -1.72
C ILE A 60 -11.61 9.02 -1.80
N ALA A 61 -11.52 10.32 -2.08
CA ALA A 61 -12.70 11.17 -2.19
C ALA A 61 -13.63 10.68 -3.30
N GLN A 62 -13.09 10.30 -4.45
CA GLN A 62 -13.87 9.81 -5.57
C GLN A 62 -14.51 8.44 -5.31
N VAL A 63 -13.80 7.54 -4.66
CA VAL A 63 -14.34 6.24 -4.26
C VAL A 63 -15.53 6.43 -3.30
N ARG A 64 -15.41 7.34 -2.35
CA ARG A 64 -16.50 7.68 -1.42
C ARG A 64 -17.66 8.34 -2.13
N GLU A 65 -17.40 9.20 -3.10
CA GLU A 65 -18.44 9.84 -3.91
C GLU A 65 -19.26 8.82 -4.70
N ALA A 66 -18.62 7.72 -5.13
CA ALA A 66 -19.32 6.61 -5.78
C ALA A 66 -20.28 5.86 -4.85
N GLY A 67 -20.19 6.10 -3.53
CA GLY A 67 -21.03 5.45 -2.54
C GLY A 67 -20.36 4.29 -1.81
N ALA A 68 -19.10 4.04 -2.08
CA ALA A 68 -18.35 2.94 -1.45
C ALA A 68 -17.68 3.41 -0.15
N ARG A 69 -17.31 2.43 0.67
CA ARG A 69 -16.50 2.63 1.87
C ARG A 69 -15.06 2.27 1.55
N VAL A 70 -14.13 3.16 1.87
CA VAL A 70 -12.71 2.89 1.70
C VAL A 70 -12.20 2.13 2.93
N GLU A 71 -11.67 0.93 2.72
CA GLU A 71 -11.19 0.09 3.81
C GLU A 71 -9.71 0.24 4.08
N ARG A 72 -8.89 0.27 3.02
CA ARG A 72 -7.44 0.42 3.17
C ARG A 72 -6.79 0.78 1.85
N ILE A 73 -5.54 1.21 1.93
CA ILE A 73 -4.67 1.46 0.79
C ILE A 73 -3.62 0.36 0.72
N GLU A 74 -3.35 -0.13 -0.47
CA GLU A 74 -2.30 -1.12 -0.70
C GLU A 74 -1.35 -0.64 -1.81
N PRO A 75 -0.08 -1.06 -1.81
CA PRO A 75 0.54 -2.00 -0.88
C PRO A 75 0.69 -1.42 0.52
N ASP A 76 0.36 -2.21 1.52
CA ASP A 76 0.42 -1.80 2.92
C ASP A 76 1.85 -1.85 3.49
N CYS A 77 2.00 -1.60 4.78
CA CYS A 77 3.30 -1.56 5.43
C CYS A 77 3.73 -2.88 6.07
N LEU A 78 2.97 -3.96 5.88
CA LEU A 78 3.38 -5.29 6.31
C LEU A 78 4.03 -6.02 5.16
N VAL A 79 5.31 -6.37 5.31
CA VAL A 79 6.08 -6.96 4.22
C VAL A 79 6.87 -8.18 4.67
N SER A 80 6.94 -9.18 3.78
CA SER A 80 7.88 -10.28 3.89
C SER A 80 9.23 -9.88 3.31
N LEU A 81 10.26 -10.69 3.53
CA LEU A 81 11.59 -10.44 2.92
C LEU A 81 11.52 -10.43 1.39
N ALA A 82 10.71 -11.29 0.81
CA ALA A 82 10.52 -11.31 -0.65
C ALA A 82 9.89 -10.00 -1.17
N GLU A 83 8.89 -9.49 -0.44
CA GLU A 83 8.26 -8.23 -0.79
C GLU A 83 9.20 -7.02 -0.62
N ILE A 84 10.08 -7.06 0.38
CA ILE A 84 11.12 -6.04 0.56
C ILE A 84 12.01 -6.00 -0.67
N ALA A 85 12.48 -7.16 -1.13
CA ALA A 85 13.33 -7.25 -2.32
C ALA A 85 12.63 -6.65 -3.54
N GLU A 86 11.37 -7.00 -3.74
CA GLU A 86 10.58 -6.51 -4.86
C GLU A 86 10.38 -4.99 -4.81
N ARG A 87 9.97 -4.45 -3.66
CA ARG A 87 9.72 -3.01 -3.50
C ARG A 87 10.98 -2.16 -3.63
N ALA A 88 12.11 -2.67 -3.16
CA ALA A 88 13.37 -1.94 -3.16
C ALA A 88 14.21 -2.19 -4.42
N GLY A 89 13.77 -3.06 -5.31
CA GLY A 89 14.53 -3.41 -6.52
C GLY A 89 15.81 -4.17 -6.20
N LEU A 90 15.82 -4.96 -5.14
CA LEU A 90 17.00 -5.74 -4.70
C LEU A 90 16.90 -7.20 -5.16
N SER A 91 18.02 -7.91 -5.12
CA SER A 91 18.01 -9.36 -5.33
C SER A 91 17.24 -10.04 -4.20
N ARG A 92 16.67 -11.21 -4.48
CA ARG A 92 15.92 -11.98 -3.47
C ARG A 92 16.75 -12.35 -2.25
N ALA A 93 18.06 -12.55 -2.44
CA ALA A 93 18.98 -12.92 -1.36
C ALA A 93 19.31 -11.73 -0.44
N ALA A 94 19.28 -10.51 -0.94
CA ALA A 94 19.76 -9.35 -0.18
C ALA A 94 19.01 -9.12 1.14
N PRO A 95 17.67 -9.08 1.19
CA PRO A 95 16.97 -8.89 2.47
C PRO A 95 17.23 -10.00 3.47
N SER A 96 17.39 -11.25 3.02
CA SER A 96 17.72 -12.37 3.89
C SER A 96 19.09 -12.18 4.52
N LEU A 97 20.07 -11.71 3.75
CA LEU A 97 21.41 -11.43 4.27
C LEU A 97 21.39 -10.28 5.28
N TYR A 98 20.59 -9.25 5.03
CA TYR A 98 20.40 -8.15 5.97
C TYR A 98 19.79 -8.64 7.29
N ALA A 99 18.74 -9.44 7.20
CA ALA A 99 18.05 -9.98 8.38
C ALA A 99 18.93 -10.89 9.21
N GLN A 100 19.86 -11.62 8.58
CA GLN A 100 20.81 -12.51 9.25
C GLN A 100 22.03 -11.76 9.81
N GLY A 101 22.17 -10.47 9.54
CA GLY A 101 23.32 -9.68 9.94
C GLY A 101 24.58 -9.97 9.14
N LYS A 102 24.48 -10.68 8.02
CA LYS A 102 25.62 -11.03 7.16
C LYS A 102 26.02 -9.90 6.21
N ARG A 103 25.15 -8.93 6.03
CA ARG A 103 25.40 -7.76 5.18
C ARG A 103 24.80 -6.55 5.87
N GLY A 104 25.65 -5.64 6.36
CA GLY A 104 25.22 -4.50 7.15
C GLY A 104 24.82 -4.87 8.58
N SER A 105 24.42 -3.88 9.35
CA SER A 105 24.01 -4.07 10.75
C SER A 105 22.79 -3.21 11.07
N GLY A 106 22.03 -3.62 12.07
CA GLY A 106 20.88 -2.84 12.54
C GLY A 106 19.63 -2.97 11.70
N PHE A 107 19.55 -3.98 10.84
CA PHE A 107 18.32 -4.24 10.09
C PHE A 107 17.15 -4.43 11.06
N PRO A 108 15.98 -3.84 10.81
CA PRO A 108 14.82 -3.94 11.72
C PRO A 108 14.43 -5.40 11.98
N ARG A 109 13.90 -5.64 13.17
CA ARG A 109 13.34 -6.96 13.53
C ARG A 109 11.95 -7.10 12.94
N PRO A 110 11.47 -8.34 12.73
CA PRO A 110 10.08 -8.56 12.35
C PRO A 110 9.14 -7.99 13.40
N ILE A 111 7.92 -7.66 12.98
CA ILE A 111 6.85 -7.20 13.89
C ILE A 111 5.73 -8.22 14.04
N ALA A 112 5.72 -9.27 13.21
CA ALA A 112 4.69 -10.30 13.27
C ALA A 112 5.21 -11.60 12.66
N ARG A 113 4.57 -12.70 12.99
CA ARG A 113 4.86 -14.04 12.46
C ARG A 113 6.29 -14.50 12.72
N PHE A 114 6.80 -14.21 13.91
CA PHE A 114 8.17 -14.58 14.33
C PHE A 114 8.43 -16.09 14.26
N THR A 115 7.39 -16.90 14.44
CA THR A 115 7.51 -18.36 14.53
C THR A 115 7.33 -19.07 13.20
N THR A 116 7.20 -18.33 12.10
CA THR A 116 6.99 -18.90 10.77
C THR A 116 8.22 -18.68 9.89
N ASN A 117 8.22 -19.37 8.73
CA ASN A 117 9.27 -19.21 7.73
C ASN A 117 9.14 -17.89 6.94
N SER A 118 8.04 -17.15 7.15
CA SER A 118 7.77 -15.90 6.46
C SER A 118 7.38 -14.81 7.44
N PRO A 119 8.31 -14.34 8.28
CA PRO A 119 8.04 -13.25 9.21
C PRO A 119 7.71 -11.97 8.46
N LEU A 120 6.94 -11.09 9.11
CA LEU A 120 6.53 -9.81 8.53
C LEU A 120 7.25 -8.66 9.22
N TYR A 121 7.66 -7.70 8.41
CA TYR A 121 8.41 -6.51 8.81
C TYR A 121 7.56 -5.26 8.59
N ASP A 122 7.88 -4.18 9.29
CA ASP A 122 7.29 -2.87 9.03
C ASP A 122 8.06 -2.21 7.88
N TRP A 123 7.38 -2.00 6.76
CA TRP A 123 8.01 -1.40 5.57
C TRP A 123 8.58 -0.01 5.84
N HIS A 124 7.93 0.80 6.68
CA HIS A 124 8.45 2.13 7.02
C HIS A 124 9.83 2.04 7.69
N GLU A 125 9.98 1.14 8.68
CA GLU A 125 11.27 0.92 9.36
C GLU A 125 12.33 0.40 8.40
N VAL A 126 11.95 -0.56 7.55
CA VAL A 126 12.86 -1.13 6.55
C VAL A 126 13.29 -0.08 5.54
N ALA A 127 12.35 0.75 5.07
CA ALA A 127 12.64 1.81 4.10
C ALA A 127 13.63 2.83 4.68
N LEU A 128 13.47 3.21 5.96
CA LEU A 128 14.43 4.09 6.64
C LEU A 128 15.84 3.48 6.65
N TRP A 129 15.95 2.20 7.00
CA TRP A 129 17.23 1.51 7.03
C TRP A 129 17.86 1.43 5.64
N LEU A 130 17.07 1.09 4.62
CA LEU A 130 17.53 1.01 3.24
C LEU A 130 17.94 2.38 2.70
N HIS A 131 17.23 3.44 3.08
CA HIS A 131 17.57 4.80 2.68
C HIS A 131 18.94 5.23 3.27
N ASP A 132 19.17 4.94 4.54
CA ASP A 132 20.45 5.23 5.20
C ASP A 132 21.60 4.49 4.50
N LYS A 133 21.32 3.32 3.94
CA LYS A 133 22.28 2.54 3.19
C LYS A 133 22.45 3.02 1.74
N GLY A 134 21.54 3.85 1.24
CA GLY A 134 21.55 4.36 -0.13
C GLY A 134 20.79 3.52 -1.15
N ASP A 135 20.03 2.53 -0.70
CA ASP A 135 19.32 1.60 -1.59
C ASP A 135 17.97 2.13 -2.08
N VAL A 136 17.34 3.04 -1.35
CA VAL A 136 16.07 3.67 -1.75
C VAL A 136 16.13 5.19 -1.52
N ASP A 137 15.32 5.95 -2.24
CA ASP A 137 15.30 7.40 -2.08
C ASP A 137 14.26 7.84 -1.03
N ALA A 138 14.29 9.14 -0.68
CA ALA A 138 13.44 9.70 0.36
C ALA A 138 11.95 9.62 0.03
N SER A 139 11.57 9.59 -1.26
CA SER A 139 10.17 9.49 -1.67
C SER A 139 9.53 8.19 -1.23
N ILE A 140 10.30 7.12 -1.17
CA ILE A 140 9.82 5.82 -0.69
C ILE A 140 9.44 5.90 0.79
N ILE A 141 10.24 6.60 1.59
CA ILE A 141 9.93 6.83 3.01
C ILE A 141 8.65 7.64 3.17
N GLU A 142 8.52 8.73 2.42
CA GLU A 142 7.34 9.59 2.47
C GLU A 142 6.06 8.82 2.15
N GLN A 143 6.09 7.98 1.12
CA GLN A 143 4.95 7.14 0.74
C GLN A 143 4.65 6.13 1.83
N ALA A 144 5.66 5.49 2.42
CA ALA A 144 5.47 4.52 3.49
C ALA A 144 4.84 5.15 4.73
N VAL A 145 5.31 6.32 5.15
CA VAL A 145 4.74 7.07 6.27
C VAL A 145 3.28 7.41 6.02
N PHE A 146 2.98 7.91 4.82
CA PHE A 146 1.62 8.31 4.46
C PHE A 146 0.66 7.13 4.47
N ILE A 147 1.02 6.02 3.84
CA ILE A 147 0.17 4.83 3.79
C ILE A 147 -0.06 4.25 5.18
N LYS A 148 0.98 4.17 6.00
CA LYS A 148 0.86 3.65 7.36
C LYS A 148 -0.13 4.49 8.18
N ALA A 149 0.01 5.81 8.16
CA ALA A 149 -0.89 6.71 8.87
C ALA A 149 -2.31 6.64 8.34
N MET A 150 -2.48 6.59 7.02
CA MET A 150 -3.79 6.51 6.39
C MET A 150 -4.51 5.22 6.77
N ASN A 151 -3.82 4.08 6.71
CA ASN A 151 -4.41 2.78 7.04
C ASN A 151 -4.75 2.67 8.54
N GLU A 152 -3.98 3.30 9.41
CA GLU A 152 -4.34 3.38 10.84
C GLU A 152 -5.65 4.16 11.02
N THR A 153 -5.79 5.28 10.36
CA THR A 153 -7.01 6.11 10.41
C THR A 153 -8.21 5.35 9.85
N LEU A 154 -8.05 4.72 8.69
CA LEU A 154 -9.12 3.95 8.04
C LEU A 154 -9.52 2.75 8.89
N GLY A 155 -8.56 2.06 9.49
CA GLY A 155 -8.82 0.91 10.36
C GLY A 155 -9.62 1.30 11.59
N LYS A 156 -9.34 2.45 12.20
CA LYS A 156 -10.09 2.96 13.35
C LYS A 156 -11.53 3.32 12.96
N ALA A 157 -11.72 3.92 11.80
CA ALA A 157 -13.05 4.27 11.29
C ALA A 157 -13.90 3.00 11.06
N LEU A 158 -13.32 1.94 10.52
CA LEU A 158 -14.02 0.67 10.33
C LEU A 158 -14.38 0.03 11.67
N ALA A 159 -13.47 0.04 12.63
CA ALA A 159 -13.69 -0.54 13.95
C ALA A 159 -14.77 0.19 14.77
N ALA A 160 -15.01 1.46 14.47
CA ALA A 160 -16.02 2.28 15.15
C ALA A 160 -17.45 2.07 14.63
N GLN A 161 -17.62 1.30 13.57
CA GLN A 161 -18.93 1.06 12.93
C GLN A 161 -19.66 -0.16 13.49
#